data_a6a5673b703868628b4b38885e73ec09
#
_entry.id   a6a5673b703868628b4b38885e73ec09
#
_cell.length_a   1.000
_cell.length_b   1.000
_cell.length_c   1.000
_cell.angle_alpha   90.00
_cell.angle_beta   90.00
_cell.angle_gamma   90.00
#
_symmetry.space_group_name_H-M   'P 1'
#
loop_
_entity.id
_entity.type
_entity.pdbx_description
1 polymer ?
#
loop_
_entity_poly.entity_id
_entity_poly.type
_entity_poly.pdbx_seq_one_letter_code
_entity_poly.pdbx_strand_id
1 'polypeptide(L)'
;MKLYIEGDIGRYYVQTLCLIFFPGAGFSEREEETAERDAVRLTLRENAQSYTAEAIMRHGGEQRSASARELRDGIDSDERIKKRAVGRAIFEAGAELFGIRPEWGILTGVRPAKLAEQLAESARAKGFDGAREAERILTGDYLAAPEKAHLLTEVARNNSALRGRIGSDGCSVYISIPFCPTRCAYCSFV
;
A
#
# COMPACT_ATOMS: atom_id res chain seq x y z
N MET A 1 10.95 3.29 17.46
CA MET A 1 11.74 3.74 16.31
C MET A 1 11.46 5.22 16.00
N LYS A 2 12.39 5.94 15.39
CA LYS A 2 12.20 7.33 14.96
C LYS A 2 11.69 7.39 13.53
N LEU A 3 10.74 8.31 13.29
CA LEU A 3 10.18 8.56 11.97
C LEU A 3 10.21 10.06 11.66
N TYR A 4 11.01 10.42 10.67
CA TYR A 4 11.16 11.78 10.15
C TYR A 4 10.48 11.87 8.79
N ILE A 5 9.54 12.81 8.64
CA ILE A 5 8.79 13.03 7.40
C ILE A 5 8.94 14.49 7.00
N GLU A 6 9.41 14.71 5.79
CA GLU A 6 9.47 16.01 5.14
C GLU A 6 8.60 15.96 3.87
N GLY A 7 7.67 16.90 3.74
CA GLY A 7 6.72 16.97 2.63
C GLY A 7 5.28 16.69 3.03
N ASP A 8 4.37 16.95 2.09
CA ASP A 8 2.92 16.81 2.29
C ASP A 8 2.46 15.37 2.05
N ILE A 9 2.54 14.53 3.09
CA ILE A 9 2.04 13.16 3.11
C ILE A 9 1.53 12.77 4.51
N GLY A 10 0.42 12.06 4.55
CA GLY A 10 -0.19 11.63 5.81
C GLY A 10 0.74 10.70 6.61
N ARG A 11 1.08 11.11 7.86
CA ARG A 11 1.95 10.36 8.77
C ARG A 11 1.49 8.91 8.99
N TYR A 12 0.18 8.70 9.15
CA TYR A 12 -0.38 7.38 9.36
C TYR A 12 -0.07 6.41 8.19
N TYR A 13 -0.13 6.90 6.95
CA TYR A 13 0.20 6.09 5.78
C TYR A 13 1.66 5.63 5.80
N VAL A 14 2.58 6.56 6.11
CA VAL A 14 4.02 6.25 6.22
C VAL A 14 4.28 5.25 7.35
N GLN A 15 3.65 5.43 8.51
CA GLN A 15 3.75 4.48 9.63
C GLN A 15 3.29 3.07 9.23
N THR A 16 2.16 2.97 8.52
CA THR A 16 1.65 1.68 8.04
C THR A 16 2.63 0.97 7.11
N LEU A 17 3.28 1.72 6.21
CA LEU A 17 4.32 1.16 5.34
C LEU A 17 5.56 0.72 6.13
N CYS A 18 5.99 1.50 7.12
CA CYS A 18 7.11 1.14 7.97
C CYS A 18 6.86 -0.15 8.76
N LEU A 19 5.61 -0.40 9.20
CA LEU A 19 5.24 -1.62 9.92
C LEU A 19 5.37 -2.90 9.08
N ILE A 20 5.47 -2.80 7.75
CA ILE A 20 5.77 -3.94 6.87
C ILE A 20 7.16 -4.52 7.21
N PHE A 21 8.12 -3.66 7.51
CA PHE A 21 9.52 -4.04 7.79
C PHE A 21 9.87 -4.01 9.28
N PHE A 22 9.14 -3.25 10.07
CA PHE A 22 9.31 -3.12 11.52
C PHE A 22 8.01 -3.52 12.25
N PRO A 23 7.62 -4.81 12.22
CA PRO A 23 6.36 -5.24 12.83
C PRO A 23 6.34 -4.96 14.33
N GLY A 24 5.25 -4.36 14.80
CA GLY A 24 5.07 -4.00 16.20
C GLY A 24 5.84 -2.76 16.67
N ALA A 25 6.53 -2.04 15.78
CA ALA A 25 7.24 -0.83 16.16
C ALA A 25 6.30 0.29 16.63
N GLY A 26 6.61 0.88 17.79
CA GLY A 26 6.03 2.16 18.21
C GLY A 26 6.81 3.33 17.61
N PHE A 27 6.10 4.41 17.23
CA PHE A 27 6.69 5.59 16.62
C PHE A 27 6.77 6.73 17.64
N SER A 28 8.00 7.20 17.92
CA SER A 28 8.25 8.34 18.81
C SER A 28 8.28 9.64 18.01
N GLU A 29 7.70 10.69 18.59
CA GLU A 29 7.75 12.06 18.06
C GLU A 29 8.87 12.91 18.69
N ARG A 30 9.48 12.42 19.79
CA ARG A 30 10.50 13.18 20.51
C ARG A 30 11.85 13.07 19.82
N GLU A 31 12.46 14.23 19.56
CA GLU A 31 13.84 14.39 19.09
C GLU A 31 14.86 14.17 20.24
N GLU A 32 14.78 13.08 20.97
CA GLU A 32 15.87 12.76 21.91
C GLU A 32 17.06 12.19 21.13
N GLU A 33 18.24 12.78 21.36
CA GLU A 33 19.53 12.51 20.68
C GLU A 33 20.16 11.14 20.99
N THR A 34 19.42 10.17 21.42
CA THR A 34 19.96 8.83 21.53
C THR A 34 20.09 8.21 20.15
N ALA A 35 21.26 7.66 19.86
CA ALA A 35 21.56 6.91 18.63
C ALA A 35 20.59 5.72 18.53
N GLU A 36 19.39 5.96 18.03
CA GLU A 36 18.39 4.91 17.87
C GLU A 36 18.84 3.95 16.79
N ARG A 37 18.76 2.65 17.11
CA ARG A 37 19.11 1.56 16.21
C ARG A 37 18.21 1.52 14.98
N ASP A 38 16.96 2.00 15.12
CA ASP A 38 15.93 1.93 14.09
C ASP A 38 15.36 3.31 13.77
N ALA A 39 15.50 3.73 12.54
CA ALA A 39 14.97 5.02 12.07
C ALA A 39 14.56 4.96 10.59
N VAL A 40 13.54 5.75 10.26
CA VAL A 40 13.13 6.01 8.86
C VAL A 40 13.07 7.52 8.65
N ARG A 41 13.73 7.98 7.61
CA ARG A 41 13.62 9.36 7.10
C ARG A 41 12.99 9.29 5.72
N LEU A 42 11.91 10.02 5.53
CA LEU A 42 11.22 10.17 4.25
C LEU A 42 11.20 11.63 3.86
N THR A 43 11.61 11.91 2.63
CA THR A 43 11.49 13.22 2.00
C THR A 43 10.62 13.08 0.75
N LEU A 44 9.53 13.84 0.67
CA LEU A 44 8.69 13.94 -0.52
C LEU A 44 8.84 15.32 -1.14
N ARG A 45 9.26 15.37 -2.38
CA ARG A 45 9.38 16.60 -3.18
C ARG A 45 8.40 16.57 -4.32
N GLU A 46 7.81 17.72 -4.62
CA GLU A 46 6.93 17.89 -5.78
C GLU A 46 7.45 18.94 -6.74
N ASN A 47 7.12 18.74 -8.00
CA ASN A 47 7.23 19.76 -9.04
C ASN A 47 5.98 19.71 -9.93
N ALA A 48 5.93 20.56 -10.97
CA ALA A 48 4.78 20.66 -11.85
C ALA A 48 4.40 19.33 -12.55
N GLN A 49 5.34 18.40 -12.71
CA GLN A 49 5.16 17.19 -13.52
C GLN A 49 5.22 15.89 -12.70
N SER A 50 5.76 15.91 -11.49
CA SER A 50 6.03 14.66 -10.76
C SER A 50 6.14 14.85 -9.25
N TYR A 51 5.99 13.72 -8.55
CA TYR A 51 6.37 13.55 -7.16
C TYR A 51 7.60 12.65 -7.08
N THR A 52 8.58 13.05 -6.28
CA THR A 52 9.78 12.26 -6.01
C THR A 52 9.88 12.02 -4.51
N ALA A 53 9.89 10.77 -4.11
CA ALA A 53 10.09 10.36 -2.72
C ALA A 53 11.48 9.74 -2.57
N GLU A 54 12.15 10.07 -1.47
CA GLU A 54 13.39 9.44 -1.04
C GLU A 54 13.18 8.89 0.37
N ALA A 55 13.48 7.61 0.57
CA ALA A 55 13.41 6.95 1.85
C ALA A 55 14.81 6.47 2.26
N ILE A 56 15.20 6.79 3.50
CA ILE A 56 16.41 6.29 4.14
C ILE A 56 15.96 5.47 5.36
N MET A 57 16.30 4.20 5.39
CA MET A 57 15.95 3.29 6.47
C MET A 57 17.21 2.78 7.16
N ARG A 58 17.16 2.74 8.50
CA ARG A 58 18.28 2.28 9.35
C ARG A 58 17.76 1.21 10.30
N HIS A 59 18.51 0.12 10.41
CA HIS A 59 18.27 -0.97 11.35
C HIS A 59 19.59 -1.61 11.78
N GLY A 60 19.79 -1.81 13.09
CA GLY A 60 20.94 -2.54 13.64
C GLY A 60 22.31 -1.97 13.26
N GLY A 61 22.40 -0.69 12.88
CA GLY A 61 23.65 -0.04 12.43
C GLY A 61 23.83 -0.03 10.91
N GLU A 62 23.05 -0.80 10.17
CA GLU A 62 23.01 -0.74 8.70
C GLU A 62 22.02 0.31 8.20
N GLN A 63 22.27 0.82 7.01
CA GLN A 63 21.42 1.80 6.34
C GLN A 63 21.28 1.48 4.87
N ARG A 64 20.06 1.64 4.35
CA ARG A 64 19.76 1.60 2.91
C ARG A 64 18.87 2.79 2.55
N SER A 65 18.96 3.20 1.30
CA SER A 65 18.13 4.28 0.76
C SER A 65 17.61 3.93 -0.62
N ALA A 66 16.40 4.37 -0.90
CA ALA A 66 15.82 4.24 -2.24
C ALA A 66 15.03 5.50 -2.59
N SER A 67 14.92 5.76 -3.89
CA SER A 67 14.15 6.88 -4.43
C SER A 67 13.16 6.36 -5.47
N ALA A 68 11.96 6.94 -5.46
CA ALA A 68 10.95 6.67 -6.48
C ALA A 68 10.36 7.97 -7.00
N ARG A 69 10.15 8.01 -8.32
CA ARG A 69 9.54 9.14 -9.02
C ARG A 69 8.28 8.68 -9.72
N GLU A 70 7.18 9.40 -9.51
CA GLU A 70 5.90 9.17 -10.15
C GLU A 70 5.48 10.42 -10.92
N LEU A 71 5.08 10.23 -12.17
CA LEU A 71 4.62 11.34 -13.01
C LEU A 71 3.15 11.65 -12.74
N ARG A 72 2.77 12.90 -12.87
CA ARG A 72 1.37 13.32 -12.93
C ARG A 72 0.83 12.95 -14.31
N ASP A 73 -0.07 11.99 -14.35
CA ASP A 73 -0.66 11.49 -15.60
C ASP A 73 -2.01 12.13 -15.95
N GLY A 74 -2.53 12.98 -15.06
CA GLY A 74 -3.85 13.60 -15.21
C GLY A 74 -5.04 12.63 -15.02
N ILE A 75 -4.77 11.37 -14.66
CA ILE A 75 -5.74 10.30 -14.48
C ILE A 75 -5.91 9.99 -13.01
N ASP A 76 -4.79 9.71 -12.34
CA ASP A 76 -4.75 9.46 -10.90
C ASP A 76 -4.79 10.78 -10.13
N SER A 77 -5.41 10.77 -8.94
CA SER A 77 -5.33 11.91 -8.03
C SER A 77 -3.89 12.10 -7.53
N ASP A 78 -3.52 13.35 -7.27
CA ASP A 78 -2.21 13.69 -6.68
C ASP A 78 -1.91 12.87 -5.42
N GLU A 79 -2.92 12.67 -4.57
CA GLU A 79 -2.80 11.87 -3.36
C GLU A 79 -2.42 10.40 -3.65
N ARG A 80 -2.98 9.81 -4.72
CA ARG A 80 -2.63 8.44 -5.13
C ARG A 80 -1.21 8.37 -5.67
N ILE A 81 -0.81 9.35 -6.48
CA ILE A 81 0.53 9.44 -7.05
C ILE A 81 1.57 9.63 -5.94
N LYS A 82 1.33 10.55 -4.99
CA LYS A 82 2.18 10.74 -3.79
C LYS A 82 2.35 9.45 -3.00
N LYS A 83 1.25 8.76 -2.70
CA LYS A 83 1.27 7.48 -1.98
C LYS A 83 2.07 6.43 -2.71
N ARG A 84 1.95 6.35 -4.03
CA ARG A 84 2.71 5.39 -4.84
C ARG A 84 4.21 5.71 -4.80
N ALA A 85 4.62 6.97 -4.98
CA ALA A 85 6.02 7.37 -4.88
C ALA A 85 6.61 7.05 -3.50
N VAL A 86 5.93 7.44 -2.43
CA VAL A 86 6.35 7.18 -1.05
C VAL A 86 6.40 5.69 -0.73
N GLY A 87 5.37 4.95 -1.13
CA GLY A 87 5.29 3.51 -0.92
C GLY A 87 6.45 2.77 -1.57
N ARG A 88 6.74 3.09 -2.82
CA ARG A 88 7.84 2.48 -3.57
C ARG A 88 9.21 2.80 -2.96
N ALA A 89 9.47 4.05 -2.57
CA ALA A 89 10.73 4.43 -1.93
C ALA A 89 10.94 3.67 -0.61
N ILE A 90 9.92 3.62 0.26
CA ILE A 90 10.00 2.88 1.53
C ILE A 90 10.16 1.37 1.28
N PHE A 91 9.39 0.81 0.34
CA PHE A 91 9.43 -0.62 0.04
C PHE A 91 10.81 -1.06 -0.46
N GLU A 92 11.39 -0.35 -1.43
CA GLU A 92 12.68 -0.71 -1.98
C GLU A 92 13.81 -0.55 -0.95
N ALA A 93 13.83 0.55 -0.18
CA ALA A 93 14.80 0.72 0.90
C ALA A 93 14.69 -0.37 1.97
N GLY A 94 13.45 -0.74 2.36
CA GLY A 94 13.20 -1.80 3.32
C GLY A 94 13.54 -3.19 2.78
N ALA A 95 13.17 -3.49 1.54
CA ALA A 95 13.48 -4.77 0.91
C ALA A 95 14.99 -5.01 0.82
N GLU A 96 15.74 -3.97 0.50
CA GLU A 96 17.22 -4.04 0.44
C GLU A 96 17.85 -4.16 1.83
N LEU A 97 17.30 -3.44 2.84
CA LEU A 97 17.82 -3.47 4.20
C LEU A 97 17.59 -4.81 4.90
N PHE A 98 16.42 -5.40 4.70
CA PHE A 98 16.02 -6.64 5.39
C PHE A 98 16.22 -7.91 4.54
N GLY A 99 16.57 -7.79 3.25
CA GLY A 99 16.73 -8.91 2.34
C GLY A 99 15.43 -9.66 2.04
N ILE A 100 14.27 -9.02 2.21
CA ILE A 100 12.93 -9.60 1.99
C ILE A 100 12.09 -8.70 1.08
N ARG A 101 11.23 -9.33 0.28
CA ARG A 101 10.23 -8.61 -0.54
C ARG A 101 8.83 -9.07 -0.17
N PRO A 102 8.13 -8.34 0.71
CA PRO A 102 6.76 -8.68 1.12
C PRO A 102 5.82 -8.82 -0.08
N GLU A 103 5.06 -9.90 -0.12
CA GLU A 103 4.26 -10.30 -1.30
C GLU A 103 3.15 -9.31 -1.69
N TRP A 104 2.67 -8.53 -0.74
CA TRP A 104 1.64 -7.52 -0.99
C TRP A 104 2.19 -6.16 -1.47
N GLY A 105 3.51 -6.04 -1.63
CA GLY A 105 4.14 -4.80 -2.07
C GLY A 105 3.77 -3.63 -1.15
N ILE A 106 3.32 -2.54 -1.76
CA ILE A 106 2.89 -1.32 -1.05
C ILE A 106 1.37 -1.27 -0.79
N LEU A 107 0.67 -2.39 -1.00
CA LEU A 107 -0.77 -2.48 -0.78
C LEU A 107 -1.08 -2.57 0.73
N THR A 108 -1.32 -1.45 1.37
CA THR A 108 -1.65 -1.35 2.80
C THR A 108 -3.15 -1.25 3.09
N GLY A 109 -3.98 -1.26 2.05
CA GLY A 109 -5.43 -1.09 2.16
C GLY A 109 -6.17 -2.36 2.58
N VAL A 110 -7.32 -2.18 3.22
CA VAL A 110 -8.18 -3.26 3.73
C VAL A 110 -8.88 -4.04 2.62
N ARG A 111 -9.00 -3.49 1.42
CA ARG A 111 -9.75 -4.09 0.29
C ARG A 111 -8.96 -3.99 -1.01
N PRO A 112 -7.85 -4.70 -1.16
CA PRO A 112 -7.00 -4.61 -2.36
C PRO A 112 -7.73 -5.09 -3.63
N ALA A 113 -8.68 -6.03 -3.52
CA ALA A 113 -9.50 -6.46 -4.65
C ALA A 113 -10.36 -5.34 -5.25
N LYS A 114 -10.78 -4.33 -4.44
CA LYS A 114 -11.49 -3.15 -4.96
C LYS A 114 -10.60 -2.31 -5.86
N LEU A 115 -9.31 -2.19 -5.51
CA LEU A 115 -8.34 -1.51 -6.37
C LEU A 115 -8.17 -2.28 -7.69
N ALA A 116 -8.00 -3.59 -7.64
CA ALA A 116 -7.88 -4.43 -8.83
C ALA A 116 -9.10 -4.27 -9.76
N GLU A 117 -10.31 -4.22 -9.20
CA GLU A 117 -11.53 -3.99 -9.96
C GLU A 117 -11.53 -2.61 -10.64
N GLN A 118 -11.19 -1.54 -9.91
CA GLN A 118 -11.10 -0.19 -10.48
C GLN A 118 -10.07 -0.09 -11.61
N LEU A 119 -8.91 -0.73 -11.43
CA LEU A 119 -7.87 -0.79 -12.45
C LEU A 119 -8.37 -1.54 -13.71
N ALA A 120 -9.01 -2.69 -13.51
CA ALA A 120 -9.56 -3.47 -14.60
C ALA A 120 -10.68 -2.73 -15.37
N GLU A 121 -11.57 -2.02 -14.67
CA GLU A 121 -12.62 -1.20 -15.28
C GLU A 121 -12.02 -0.02 -16.06
N SER A 122 -11.05 0.68 -15.49
CA SER A 122 -10.36 1.78 -16.17
C SER A 122 -9.63 1.31 -17.43
N ALA A 123 -9.02 0.13 -17.39
CA ALA A 123 -8.33 -0.46 -18.53
C ALA A 123 -9.33 -0.83 -19.66
N ARG A 124 -10.45 -1.47 -19.31
CA ARG A 124 -11.51 -1.80 -20.28
C ARG A 124 -12.11 -0.57 -20.95
N ALA A 125 -12.32 0.51 -20.19
CA ALA A 125 -12.80 1.78 -20.75
C ALA A 125 -11.86 2.38 -21.80
N LYS A 126 -10.56 2.02 -21.74
CA LYS A 126 -9.51 2.42 -22.69
C LYS A 126 -9.30 1.37 -23.81
N GLY A 127 -10.08 0.29 -23.86
CA GLY A 127 -9.97 -0.76 -24.85
C GLY A 127 -8.91 -1.83 -24.59
N PHE A 128 -8.35 -1.89 -23.37
CA PHE A 128 -7.38 -2.91 -22.97
C PHE A 128 -8.05 -4.12 -22.32
N ASP A 129 -7.31 -5.24 -22.24
CA ASP A 129 -7.67 -6.36 -21.39
C ASP A 129 -7.58 -5.92 -19.92
N GLY A 130 -8.74 -5.82 -19.26
CA GLY A 130 -8.84 -5.27 -17.92
C GLY A 130 -8.07 -6.08 -16.88
N ALA A 131 -8.13 -7.43 -16.94
CA ALA A 131 -7.45 -8.27 -15.95
C ALA A 131 -5.93 -8.18 -16.12
N ARG A 132 -5.46 -8.36 -17.34
CA ARG A 132 -4.03 -8.30 -17.67
C ARG A 132 -3.41 -6.95 -17.32
N GLU A 133 -4.10 -5.86 -17.63
CA GLU A 133 -3.59 -4.52 -17.32
C GLU A 133 -3.62 -4.23 -15.82
N ALA A 134 -4.64 -4.69 -15.10
CA ALA A 134 -4.67 -4.60 -13.64
C ALA A 134 -3.52 -5.38 -12.99
N GLU A 135 -3.22 -6.61 -13.45
CA GLU A 135 -2.07 -7.38 -12.98
C GLU A 135 -0.75 -6.66 -13.25
N ARG A 136 -0.59 -6.09 -14.45
CA ARG A 136 0.60 -5.32 -14.81
C ARG A 136 0.82 -4.12 -13.88
N ILE A 137 -0.24 -3.37 -13.58
CA ILE A 137 -0.17 -2.22 -12.68
C ILE A 137 0.09 -2.68 -11.23
N LEU A 138 -0.59 -3.72 -10.76
CA LEU A 138 -0.40 -4.24 -9.41
C LEU A 138 1.02 -4.74 -9.17
N THR A 139 1.63 -5.42 -10.15
CA THR A 139 3.01 -5.88 -10.05
C THR A 139 4.03 -4.76 -10.27
N GLY A 140 3.84 -3.90 -11.26
CA GLY A 140 4.79 -2.86 -11.63
C GLY A 140 4.75 -1.63 -10.73
N ASP A 141 3.54 -1.11 -10.47
CA ASP A 141 3.36 0.16 -9.76
C ASP A 141 3.18 -0.03 -8.25
N TYR A 142 2.49 -1.12 -7.85
CA TYR A 142 2.24 -1.43 -6.44
C TYR A 142 3.18 -2.49 -5.87
N LEU A 143 4.10 -3.05 -6.67
CA LEU A 143 5.13 -4.01 -6.26
C LEU A 143 4.57 -5.28 -5.62
N ALA A 144 3.33 -5.63 -5.92
CA ALA A 144 2.73 -6.89 -5.48
C ALA A 144 3.37 -8.08 -6.22
N ALA A 145 3.57 -9.20 -5.52
CA ALA A 145 4.01 -10.43 -6.16
C ALA A 145 3.02 -10.87 -7.26
N PRO A 146 3.48 -11.46 -8.37
CA PRO A 146 2.61 -11.87 -9.48
C PRO A 146 1.43 -12.73 -9.05
N GLU A 147 1.65 -13.66 -8.11
CA GLU A 147 0.62 -14.56 -7.58
C GLU A 147 -0.45 -13.78 -6.80
N LYS A 148 -0.05 -12.72 -6.07
CA LYS A 148 -0.99 -11.85 -5.35
C LYS A 148 -1.76 -10.94 -6.29
N ALA A 149 -1.11 -10.41 -7.32
CA ALA A 149 -1.76 -9.62 -8.35
C ALA A 149 -2.81 -10.45 -9.10
N HIS A 150 -2.46 -11.67 -9.49
CA HIS A 150 -3.39 -12.62 -10.11
C HIS A 150 -4.57 -12.95 -9.20
N LEU A 151 -4.31 -13.30 -7.93
CA LEU A 151 -5.38 -13.55 -6.95
C LEU A 151 -6.34 -12.36 -6.83
N LEU A 152 -5.81 -11.13 -6.78
CA LEU A 152 -6.64 -9.93 -6.68
C LEU A 152 -7.54 -9.73 -7.89
N THR A 153 -7.04 -9.97 -9.10
CA THR A 153 -7.84 -9.84 -10.33
C THR A 153 -8.89 -10.94 -10.45
N GLU A 154 -8.59 -12.17 -10.01
CA GLU A 154 -9.58 -13.25 -9.93
C GLU A 154 -10.71 -12.92 -8.93
N VAL A 155 -10.36 -12.44 -7.74
CA VAL A 155 -11.35 -12.00 -6.74
C VAL A 155 -12.19 -10.85 -7.27
N ALA A 156 -11.56 -9.86 -7.92
CA ALA A 156 -12.26 -8.73 -8.52
C ALA A 156 -13.24 -9.17 -9.61
N ARG A 157 -12.82 -10.10 -10.47
CA ARG A 157 -13.67 -10.69 -11.52
C ARG A 157 -14.89 -11.40 -10.94
N ASN A 158 -14.69 -12.23 -9.92
CA ASN A 158 -15.76 -12.97 -9.27
C ASN A 158 -16.75 -12.03 -8.56
N ASN A 159 -16.25 -10.99 -7.87
CA ASN A 159 -17.09 -9.98 -7.24
C ASN A 159 -17.92 -9.20 -8.26
N SER A 160 -17.33 -8.83 -9.40
CA SER A 160 -18.03 -8.14 -10.48
C SER A 160 -19.12 -9.02 -11.09
N ALA A 161 -18.84 -10.31 -11.32
CA ALA A 161 -19.81 -11.27 -11.81
C ALA A 161 -20.99 -11.49 -10.84
N LEU A 162 -20.73 -11.55 -9.54
CA LEU A 162 -21.78 -11.66 -8.52
C LEU A 162 -22.64 -10.40 -8.47
N ARG A 163 -22.04 -9.21 -8.51
CA ARG A 163 -22.79 -7.95 -8.57
C ARG A 163 -23.67 -7.84 -9.80
N GLY A 164 -23.20 -8.30 -10.95
CA GLY A 164 -23.99 -8.33 -12.19
C GLY A 164 -25.24 -9.24 -12.13
N ARG A 165 -25.30 -10.16 -11.16
CA ARG A 165 -26.49 -11.00 -10.92
C ARG A 165 -27.52 -10.34 -10.00
N ILE A 166 -27.13 -9.31 -9.27
CA ILE A 166 -28.03 -8.55 -8.39
C ILE A 166 -28.62 -7.43 -9.23
N GLY A 167 -29.95 -7.46 -9.45
CA GLY A 167 -30.64 -6.38 -10.16
C GLY A 167 -30.54 -5.05 -9.45
N SER A 168 -30.93 -3.96 -10.13
CA SER A 168 -30.91 -2.60 -9.57
C SER A 168 -31.70 -2.47 -8.25
N ASP A 169 -32.70 -3.33 -8.06
CA ASP A 169 -33.57 -3.36 -6.87
C ASP A 169 -33.09 -4.40 -5.83
N GLY A 170 -31.96 -5.04 -6.06
CA GLY A 170 -31.37 -6.02 -5.16
C GLY A 170 -30.61 -5.36 -4.01
N CYS A 171 -30.57 -6.02 -2.85
CA CYS A 171 -29.77 -5.60 -1.72
C CYS A 171 -28.92 -6.76 -1.18
N SER A 172 -27.83 -6.43 -0.55
CA SER A 172 -27.03 -7.38 0.23
C SER A 172 -27.33 -7.17 1.71
N VAL A 173 -27.64 -8.26 2.43
CA VAL A 173 -27.89 -8.21 3.87
C VAL A 173 -26.72 -8.88 4.58
N TYR A 174 -26.10 -8.16 5.50
CA TYR A 174 -25.08 -8.68 6.39
C TYR A 174 -25.64 -8.74 7.82
N ILE A 175 -25.74 -9.94 8.38
CA ILE A 175 -26.21 -10.16 9.76
C ILE A 175 -24.98 -10.49 10.60
N SER A 176 -24.63 -9.59 11.51
CA SER A 176 -23.52 -9.76 12.44
C SER A 176 -24.05 -10.05 13.85
N ILE A 177 -23.52 -11.09 14.48
CA ILE A 177 -23.73 -11.37 15.90
C ILE A 177 -22.41 -11.06 16.62
N PRO A 178 -22.20 -9.82 17.13
CA PRO A 178 -20.94 -9.39 17.74
C PRO A 178 -20.80 -9.93 19.18
N PHE A 179 -21.10 -11.20 19.37
CA PHE A 179 -21.08 -11.85 20.67
C PHE A 179 -20.39 -13.21 20.56
N CYS A 180 -19.27 -13.36 21.28
CA CYS A 180 -18.54 -14.63 21.34
C CYS A 180 -18.40 -15.08 22.79
N PRO A 181 -18.68 -16.34 23.10
CA PRO A 181 -18.49 -16.90 24.45
C PRO A 181 -17.01 -17.02 24.83
N THR A 182 -16.11 -17.04 23.84
CA THR A 182 -14.66 -17.13 24.03
C THR A 182 -13.96 -16.17 23.07
N ARG A 183 -12.73 -15.77 23.43
CA ARG A 183 -11.89 -14.90 22.59
C ARG A 183 -10.79 -15.71 21.91
N CYS A 184 -10.77 -15.75 20.59
CA CYS A 184 -9.68 -16.35 19.84
C CYS A 184 -8.42 -15.47 19.91
N ALA A 185 -7.24 -16.08 19.99
CA ALA A 185 -5.97 -15.35 20.11
C ALA A 185 -5.68 -14.38 18.97
N TYR A 186 -6.26 -14.61 17.80
CA TYR A 186 -6.13 -13.79 16.58
C TYR A 186 -7.28 -12.80 16.36
N CYS A 187 -8.27 -12.74 17.27
CA CYS A 187 -9.49 -11.97 17.05
C CYS A 187 -9.29 -10.49 17.38
N SER A 188 -9.61 -9.62 16.42
CA SER A 188 -9.64 -8.17 16.57
C SER A 188 -11.01 -7.63 17.01
N PHE A 189 -12.05 -8.45 17.02
CA PHE A 189 -13.35 -8.10 17.56
C PHE A 189 -13.35 -8.25 19.08
N VAL A 190 -13.94 -7.28 19.75
CA VAL A 190 -14.01 -7.25 21.24
C VAL A 190 -15.42 -7.55 21.65
#